data_7e31e21ec5fa55745d9ae0bd79c00e16
#
_entry.id   7e31e21ec5fa55745d9ae0bd79c00e16
#
_cell.length_a   1.000
_cell.length_b   1.000
_cell.length_c   1.000
_cell.angle_alpha   90.00
_cell.angle_beta   90.00
_cell.angle_gamma   90.00
#
_symmetry.space_group_name_H-M   'P 1'
#
loop_
_entity.id
_entity.type
_entity.pdbx_description
1 polymer ?
#
loop_
_entity_poly.entity_id
_entity_poly.type
_entity_poly.pdbx_seq_one_letter_code
_entity_poly.pdbx_strand_id
1 'polypeptide(L)'
;MESTPAILLRKRKFSDTSLIVSWCTESLGCIQTVAKGARRAKSPFAGRLDLFLEVEIQVARSRRSDLHTLTEVVLKNPFGGIRKNYFSTQTAAYFVELIEICTERDHREPDLFALLHRAFGYLDANDPNARAVTHFETELARIAGVHDPKILKSDPAFALGNLFGKLPISRTPLLKTLSSQTKARAKENS
;
A
#
# COMPACT_ATOMS: atom_id res chain seq x y z
N MET A 1 7.71 23.29 4.44
CA MET A 1 6.91 22.42 3.56
C MET A 1 7.85 21.38 2.99
N GLU A 2 7.41 20.15 2.87
CA GLU A 2 8.21 19.03 2.36
C GLU A 2 7.47 18.40 1.19
N SER A 3 8.19 18.04 0.12
CA SER A 3 7.65 17.34 -1.04
C SER A 3 8.21 15.93 -1.11
N THR A 4 7.38 14.95 -1.45
CA THR A 4 7.78 13.55 -1.55
C THR A 4 6.85 12.75 -2.45
N PRO A 5 7.38 11.77 -3.21
CA PRO A 5 6.57 10.72 -3.80
C PRO A 5 5.82 9.95 -2.71
N ALA A 6 4.56 9.61 -2.99
CA ALA A 6 3.68 8.93 -2.04
C ALA A 6 2.69 8.03 -2.75
N ILE A 7 2.36 6.90 -2.13
CA ILE A 7 1.26 6.02 -2.52
C ILE A 7 0.14 6.15 -1.50
N LEU A 8 -1.09 6.39 -1.97
CA LEU A 8 -2.25 6.51 -1.11
C LEU A 8 -2.68 5.12 -0.60
N LEU A 9 -2.60 4.93 0.72
CA LEU A 9 -2.98 3.68 1.40
C LEU A 9 -4.45 3.68 1.79
N ARG A 10 -4.90 4.76 2.45
CA ARG A 10 -6.26 4.87 3.00
C ARG A 10 -6.77 6.29 3.00
N LYS A 11 -8.07 6.45 2.83
CA LYS A 11 -8.77 7.73 3.02
C LYS A 11 -9.99 7.53 3.92
N ARG A 12 -10.24 8.45 4.84
CA ARG A 12 -11.42 8.44 5.71
C ARG A 12 -11.99 9.84 5.92
N LYS A 13 -13.28 9.93 6.18
CA LYS A 13 -13.93 11.20 6.52
C LYS A 13 -13.33 11.75 7.82
N PHE A 14 -12.98 13.03 7.80
CA PHE A 14 -12.55 13.78 8.98
C PHE A 14 -13.63 14.76 9.42
N SER A 15 -14.16 15.53 8.48
CA SER A 15 -15.27 16.45 8.66
C SER A 15 -16.17 16.45 7.42
N ASP A 16 -17.18 17.30 7.37
CA ASP A 16 -18.07 17.38 6.21
C ASP A 16 -17.33 17.81 4.94
N THR A 17 -16.23 18.54 5.06
CA THR A 17 -15.45 19.03 3.92
C THR A 17 -14.07 18.42 3.79
N SER A 18 -13.57 17.70 4.79
CA SER A 18 -12.15 17.27 4.84
C SER A 18 -12.01 15.75 4.95
N LEU A 19 -10.88 15.25 4.46
CA LEU A 19 -10.47 13.85 4.60
C LEU A 19 -9.20 13.75 5.44
N ILE A 20 -9.02 12.64 6.15
CA ILE A 20 -7.70 12.16 6.55
C ILE A 20 -7.25 11.15 5.50
N VAL A 21 -6.02 11.29 5.06
CA VAL A 21 -5.38 10.43 4.08
C VAL A 21 -4.10 9.86 4.68
N SER A 22 -3.96 8.52 4.61
CA SER A 22 -2.75 7.79 4.99
C SER A 22 -1.91 7.53 3.74
N TRP A 23 -0.61 7.74 3.86
CA TRP A 23 0.36 7.65 2.78
C TRP A 23 1.52 6.74 3.16
N CYS A 24 2.03 5.96 2.21
CA CYS A 24 3.38 5.44 2.21
C CYS A 24 4.23 6.38 1.37
N THR A 25 5.22 7.03 1.95
CA THR A 25 6.05 8.02 1.27
C THR A 25 7.50 7.57 1.15
N GLU A 26 8.20 8.08 0.15
CA GLU A 26 9.61 7.76 -0.08
C GLU A 26 10.52 8.35 1.02
N SER A 27 10.26 9.59 1.46
CA SER A 27 11.19 10.32 2.34
C SER A 27 10.68 10.60 3.74
N LEU A 28 9.37 10.45 4.01
CA LEU A 28 8.75 10.80 5.29
C LEU A 28 8.21 9.59 6.07
N GLY A 29 8.33 8.36 5.50
CA GLY A 29 7.74 7.15 6.07
C GLY A 29 6.22 7.07 5.85
N CYS A 30 5.53 6.31 6.68
CA CYS A 30 4.07 6.23 6.67
C CYS A 30 3.46 7.35 7.49
N ILE A 31 2.84 8.33 6.82
CA ILE A 31 2.30 9.54 7.44
C ILE A 31 0.79 9.67 7.25
N GLN A 32 0.16 10.48 8.09
CA GLN A 32 -1.22 10.91 7.91
C GLN A 32 -1.34 12.41 7.68
N THR A 33 -2.19 12.78 6.73
CA THR A 33 -2.45 14.18 6.40
C THR A 33 -3.94 14.50 6.42
N VAL A 34 -4.26 15.72 6.81
CA VAL A 34 -5.58 16.31 6.61
C VAL A 34 -5.61 17.02 5.25
N ALA A 35 -6.49 16.56 4.36
CA ALA A 35 -6.82 17.22 3.10
C ALA A 35 -8.04 18.13 3.30
N LYS A 36 -7.80 19.40 3.65
CA LYS A 36 -8.86 20.38 3.92
C LYS A 36 -9.63 20.71 2.64
N GLY A 37 -10.95 20.65 2.70
CA GLY A 37 -11.80 20.93 1.55
C GLY A 37 -11.83 19.84 0.48
N ALA A 38 -11.22 18.67 0.71
CA ALA A 38 -11.14 17.58 -0.26
C ALA A 38 -12.52 17.04 -0.72
N ARG A 39 -13.56 17.24 0.09
CA ARG A 39 -14.94 16.81 -0.21
C ARG A 39 -15.83 17.91 -0.81
N ARG A 40 -15.29 19.09 -1.05
CA ARG A 40 -16.04 20.17 -1.71
C ARG A 40 -16.11 19.91 -3.21
N ALA A 41 -17.20 20.36 -3.87
CA ALA A 41 -17.39 20.21 -5.33
C ALA A 41 -16.21 20.77 -6.14
N LYS A 42 -15.65 21.91 -5.72
CA LYS A 42 -14.48 22.55 -6.35
C LYS A 42 -13.20 22.29 -5.54
N SER A 43 -12.95 21.03 -5.18
CA SER A 43 -11.75 20.65 -4.42
C SER A 43 -10.50 20.73 -5.31
N PRO A 44 -9.38 21.29 -4.83
CA PRO A 44 -8.09 21.20 -5.53
C PRO A 44 -7.56 19.78 -5.60
N PHE A 45 -8.12 18.86 -4.80
CA PHE A 45 -7.74 17.44 -4.74
C PHE A 45 -8.64 16.53 -5.58
N ALA A 46 -9.60 17.08 -6.34
CA ALA A 46 -10.56 16.29 -7.11
C ALA A 46 -9.85 15.32 -8.07
N GLY A 47 -10.22 14.03 -8.02
CA GLY A 47 -9.64 12.96 -8.85
C GLY A 47 -8.21 12.54 -8.48
N ARG A 48 -7.58 13.16 -7.47
CA ARG A 48 -6.18 12.89 -7.09
C ARG A 48 -6.03 12.16 -5.75
N LEU A 49 -7.11 12.00 -5.01
CA LEU A 49 -7.13 11.26 -3.74
C LEU A 49 -7.93 9.97 -3.90
N ASP A 50 -7.29 8.96 -4.48
CA ASP A 50 -7.89 7.63 -4.57
C ASP A 50 -6.87 6.54 -4.26
N LEU A 51 -7.38 5.34 -3.90
CA LEU A 51 -6.53 4.21 -3.50
C LEU A 51 -5.58 3.82 -4.63
N PHE A 52 -4.40 3.35 -4.27
CA PHE A 52 -3.36 2.83 -5.18
C PHE A 52 -2.76 3.87 -6.15
N LEU A 53 -3.11 5.14 -6.05
CA LEU A 53 -2.47 6.18 -6.85
C LEU A 53 -1.07 6.49 -6.29
N GLU A 54 -0.09 6.59 -7.17
CA GLU A 54 1.17 7.25 -6.87
C GLU A 54 1.08 8.72 -7.24
N VAL A 55 1.46 9.55 -6.31
CA VAL A 55 1.37 11.01 -6.41
C VAL A 55 2.64 11.66 -5.85
N GLU A 56 2.90 12.88 -6.26
CA GLU A 56 3.78 13.78 -5.52
C GLU A 56 2.92 14.59 -4.57
N ILE A 57 3.23 14.57 -3.28
CA ILE A 57 2.52 15.36 -2.26
C ILE A 57 3.40 16.47 -1.71
N GLN A 58 2.79 17.61 -1.41
CA GLN A 58 3.38 18.63 -0.55
C GLN A 58 2.69 18.62 0.80
N VAL A 59 3.49 18.61 1.86
CA VAL A 59 3.03 18.47 3.24
C VAL A 59 3.59 19.58 4.12
N ALA A 60 2.71 20.25 4.85
CA ALA A 60 3.11 21.10 5.96
C ALA A 60 3.09 20.25 7.26
N ARG A 61 4.29 19.94 7.78
CA ARG A 61 4.39 19.13 9.01
C ARG A 61 3.84 19.85 10.22
N SER A 62 3.04 19.14 10.99
CA SER A 62 2.62 19.56 12.30
C SER A 62 3.76 19.35 13.32
N ARG A 63 3.95 20.30 14.23
CA ARG A 63 4.87 20.17 15.38
C ARG A 63 4.18 19.62 16.63
N ARG A 64 2.84 19.53 16.62
CA ARG A 64 2.02 19.24 17.80
C ARG A 64 1.28 17.89 17.69
N SER A 65 1.30 17.25 16.53
CA SER A 65 0.58 15.99 16.30
C SER A 65 1.14 15.27 15.09
N ASP A 66 0.89 13.97 14.97
CA ASP A 66 1.25 13.11 13.83
C ASP A 66 0.32 13.33 12.63
N LEU A 67 -0.66 14.25 12.75
CA LEU A 67 -1.55 14.61 11.67
C LEU A 67 -1.07 15.89 10.98
N HIS A 68 -0.49 15.74 9.81
CA HIS A 68 0.06 16.83 9.02
C HIS A 68 -1.00 17.48 8.11
N THR A 69 -0.67 18.56 7.42
CA THR A 69 -1.58 19.20 6.47
C THR A 69 -1.12 18.93 5.04
N LEU A 70 -2.01 18.34 4.24
CA LEU A 70 -1.80 18.19 2.79
C LEU A 70 -2.06 19.53 2.11
N THR A 71 -1.08 20.04 1.37
CA THR A 71 -1.17 21.32 0.67
C THR A 71 -1.33 21.16 -0.82
N GLU A 72 -0.67 20.16 -1.42
CA GLU A 72 -0.74 19.89 -2.85
C GLU A 72 -0.66 18.39 -3.15
N VAL A 73 -1.25 17.97 -4.27
CA VAL A 73 -1.15 16.62 -4.81
C VAL A 73 -1.03 16.69 -6.32
N VAL A 74 -0.01 16.05 -6.87
CA VAL A 74 0.20 15.90 -8.32
C VAL A 74 0.23 14.42 -8.66
N LEU A 75 -0.67 13.96 -9.54
CA LEU A 75 -0.72 12.56 -9.98
C LEU A 75 0.56 12.22 -10.78
N LYS A 76 1.22 11.13 -10.41
CA LYS A 76 2.40 10.57 -11.10
C LYS A 76 2.02 9.30 -11.88
N ASN A 77 1.48 8.31 -11.20
CA ASN A 77 1.10 7.04 -11.81
C ASN A 77 -0.26 6.56 -11.25
N PRO A 78 -1.26 6.34 -12.11
CA PRO A 78 -2.56 5.82 -11.67
C PRO A 78 -2.59 4.32 -11.41
N PHE A 79 -1.57 3.53 -11.83
CA PHE A 79 -1.56 2.07 -11.82
C PHE A 79 -2.90 1.50 -12.31
N GLY A 80 -3.30 1.92 -13.51
CA GLY A 80 -4.65 1.70 -14.06
C GLY A 80 -5.02 0.23 -14.23
N GLY A 81 -4.03 -0.65 -14.45
CA GLY A 81 -4.21 -2.11 -14.57
C GLY A 81 -4.73 -2.74 -13.27
N ILE A 82 -4.34 -2.21 -12.10
CA ILE A 82 -4.82 -2.72 -10.81
C ILE A 82 -6.35 -2.67 -10.72
N ARG A 83 -6.97 -1.62 -11.27
CA ARG A 83 -8.43 -1.44 -11.22
C ARG A 83 -9.20 -2.22 -12.28
N LYS A 84 -8.54 -2.65 -13.35
CA LYS A 84 -9.16 -3.44 -14.43
C LYS A 84 -9.40 -4.89 -14.02
N ASN A 85 -8.66 -5.38 -13.04
CA ASN A 85 -8.71 -6.77 -12.60
C ASN A 85 -9.07 -6.84 -11.11
N TYR A 86 -10.18 -7.52 -10.80
CA TYR A 86 -10.64 -7.72 -9.42
C TYR A 86 -9.58 -8.34 -8.51
N PHE A 87 -8.81 -9.31 -9.01
CA PHE A 87 -7.78 -10.00 -8.23
C PHE A 87 -6.56 -9.10 -8.00
N SER A 88 -6.19 -8.27 -8.98
CA SER A 88 -5.15 -7.24 -8.80
C SER A 88 -5.55 -6.23 -7.74
N THR A 89 -6.82 -5.79 -7.75
CA THR A 89 -7.35 -4.90 -6.72
C THR A 89 -7.32 -5.52 -5.32
N GLN A 90 -7.72 -6.79 -5.18
CA GLN A 90 -7.66 -7.50 -3.89
C GLN A 90 -6.22 -7.69 -3.41
N THR A 91 -5.29 -8.04 -4.32
CA THR A 91 -3.88 -8.22 -3.97
C THR A 91 -3.24 -6.89 -3.57
N ALA A 92 -3.53 -5.80 -4.28
CA ALA A 92 -3.06 -4.47 -3.91
C ALA A 92 -3.61 -4.02 -2.54
N ALA A 93 -4.89 -4.28 -2.26
CA ALA A 93 -5.49 -4.01 -0.95
C ALA A 93 -4.81 -4.80 0.17
N TYR A 94 -4.51 -6.07 -0.07
CA TYR A 94 -3.75 -6.90 0.88
C TYR A 94 -2.35 -6.34 1.16
N PHE A 95 -1.62 -5.88 0.14
CA PHE A 95 -0.31 -5.26 0.31
C PHE A 95 -0.39 -3.98 1.13
N VAL A 96 -1.40 -3.15 0.89
CA VAL A 96 -1.67 -1.96 1.70
C VAL A 96 -1.94 -2.31 3.17
N GLU A 97 -2.80 -3.32 3.42
CA GLU A 97 -3.08 -3.78 4.78
C GLU A 97 -1.82 -4.25 5.51
N LEU A 98 -0.92 -4.97 4.81
CA LEU A 98 0.36 -5.39 5.37
C LEU A 98 1.25 -4.19 5.72
N ILE A 99 1.40 -3.22 4.82
CA ILE A 99 2.16 -2.00 5.10
C ILE A 99 1.59 -1.28 6.33
N GLU A 100 0.27 -1.10 6.43
CA GLU A 100 -0.35 -0.42 7.57
C GLU A 100 -0.15 -1.14 8.92
N ILE A 101 -0.07 -2.48 8.91
CA ILE A 101 0.17 -3.29 10.13
C ILE A 101 1.65 -3.26 10.52
N CYS A 102 2.55 -3.33 9.52
CA CYS A 102 3.98 -3.52 9.73
C CYS A 102 4.75 -2.20 9.91
N THR A 103 4.08 -1.05 9.91
CA THR A 103 4.77 0.24 9.97
C THR A 103 4.36 1.07 11.17
N GLU A 104 5.36 1.67 11.83
CA GLU A 104 5.15 2.76 12.77
C GLU A 104 5.01 4.09 11.99
N ARG A 105 4.20 5.00 12.54
CA ARG A 105 3.99 6.32 11.94
C ARG A 105 5.26 7.16 12.04
N ASP A 106 5.49 7.99 11.03
CA ASP A 106 6.63 8.91 10.94
C ASP A 106 8.01 8.25 11.02
N HIS A 107 8.07 6.89 10.98
CA HIS A 107 9.33 6.17 10.87
C HIS A 107 9.74 6.11 9.40
N ARG A 108 10.94 6.64 9.11
CA ARG A 108 11.49 6.65 7.75
C ARG A 108 12.01 5.27 7.39
N GLU A 109 11.34 4.64 6.43
CA GLU A 109 11.73 3.36 5.86
C GLU A 109 11.51 3.40 4.33
N PRO A 110 12.48 3.95 3.58
CA PRO A 110 12.34 4.15 2.13
C PRO A 110 12.16 2.83 1.37
N ASP A 111 12.66 1.72 1.92
CA ASP A 111 12.51 0.40 1.32
C ASP A 111 11.04 -0.05 1.26
N LEU A 112 10.19 0.42 2.18
CA LEU A 112 8.74 0.13 2.15
C LEU A 112 8.06 0.80 0.97
N PHE A 113 8.36 2.07 0.70
CA PHE A 113 7.84 2.76 -0.47
C PHE A 113 8.30 2.05 -1.75
N ALA A 114 9.60 1.76 -1.86
CA ALA A 114 10.17 1.08 -3.01
C ALA A 114 9.55 -0.32 -3.22
N LEU A 115 9.29 -1.08 -2.15
CA LEU A 115 8.62 -2.37 -2.20
C LEU A 115 7.19 -2.23 -2.74
N LEU A 116 6.40 -1.33 -2.17
CA LEU A 116 5.00 -1.12 -2.57
C LEU A 116 4.91 -0.60 -4.01
N HIS A 117 5.78 0.33 -4.40
CA HIS A 117 5.84 0.86 -5.76
C HIS A 117 6.13 -0.24 -6.79
N ARG A 118 7.15 -1.11 -6.55
CA ARG A 118 7.45 -2.25 -7.42
C ARG A 118 6.29 -3.25 -7.49
N ALA A 119 5.65 -3.54 -6.35
CA ALA A 119 4.51 -4.45 -6.28
C ALA A 119 3.32 -3.92 -7.09
N PHE A 120 3.03 -2.63 -7.00
CA PHE A 120 1.97 -2.00 -7.79
C PHE A 120 2.30 -1.94 -9.28
N GLY A 121 3.55 -1.67 -9.64
CA GLY A 121 4.02 -1.76 -11.04
C GLY A 121 3.86 -3.17 -11.62
N TYR A 122 4.14 -4.20 -10.82
CA TYR A 122 3.89 -5.58 -11.23
C TYR A 122 2.39 -5.85 -11.45
N LEU A 123 1.52 -5.45 -10.51
CA LEU A 123 0.07 -5.65 -10.60
C LEU A 123 -0.60 -4.81 -11.69
N ASP A 124 0.01 -3.70 -12.09
CA ASP A 124 -0.43 -2.86 -13.20
C ASP A 124 -0.27 -3.56 -14.56
N ALA A 125 0.83 -4.32 -14.71
CA ALA A 125 1.22 -4.97 -15.96
C ALA A 125 0.90 -6.47 -16.01
N ASN A 126 0.70 -7.13 -14.86
CA ASN A 126 0.58 -8.58 -14.77
C ASN A 126 -0.60 -9.01 -13.90
N ASP A 127 -1.10 -10.22 -14.19
CA ASP A 127 -2.06 -10.85 -13.29
C ASP A 127 -1.38 -11.30 -11.98
N PRO A 128 -2.03 -11.12 -10.84
CA PRO A 128 -1.52 -11.56 -9.56
C PRO A 128 -1.49 -13.09 -9.45
N ASN A 129 -0.53 -13.59 -8.70
CA ASN A 129 -0.41 -15.00 -8.37
C ASN A 129 0.13 -15.18 -6.94
N ALA A 130 0.06 -16.40 -6.42
CA ALA A 130 0.50 -16.70 -5.05
C ALA A 130 2.00 -16.39 -4.83
N ARG A 131 2.84 -16.54 -5.87
CA ARG A 131 4.28 -16.22 -5.78
C ARG A 131 4.51 -14.73 -5.54
N ALA A 132 3.75 -13.86 -6.22
CA ALA A 132 3.85 -12.42 -6.04
C ALA A 132 3.48 -12.02 -4.59
N VAL A 133 2.45 -12.65 -4.01
CA VAL A 133 2.08 -12.44 -2.61
C VAL A 133 3.19 -12.89 -1.67
N THR A 134 3.69 -14.11 -1.82
CA THR A 134 4.79 -14.63 -0.98
C THR A 134 6.07 -13.80 -1.14
N HIS A 135 6.39 -13.34 -2.34
CA HIS A 135 7.53 -12.47 -2.57
C HIS A 135 7.40 -11.15 -1.82
N PHE A 136 6.23 -10.51 -1.87
CA PHE A 136 5.98 -9.28 -1.12
C PHE A 136 6.11 -9.48 0.39
N GLU A 137 5.52 -10.57 0.93
CA GLU A 137 5.63 -10.95 2.34
C GLU A 137 7.10 -11.19 2.75
N THR A 138 7.88 -11.87 1.90
CA THR A 138 9.31 -12.14 2.15
C THR A 138 10.12 -10.85 2.22
N GLU A 139 9.94 -9.95 1.25
CA GLU A 139 10.66 -8.68 1.24
C GLU A 139 10.24 -7.78 2.40
N LEU A 140 8.96 -7.75 2.74
CA LEU A 140 8.46 -7.01 3.90
C LEU A 140 9.05 -7.55 5.21
N ALA A 141 9.09 -8.88 5.38
CA ALA A 141 9.69 -9.52 6.55
C ALA A 141 11.21 -9.27 6.65
N ARG A 142 11.88 -9.18 5.49
CA ARG A 142 13.32 -8.78 5.43
C ARG A 142 13.50 -7.33 5.86
N ILE A 143 12.69 -6.41 5.37
CA ILE A 143 12.72 -4.98 5.75
C ILE A 143 12.44 -4.84 7.26
N ALA A 144 11.46 -5.58 7.79
CA ALA A 144 11.14 -5.60 9.21
C ALA A 144 12.20 -6.32 10.08
N GLY A 145 13.26 -6.90 9.48
CA GLY A 145 14.35 -7.57 10.20
C GLY A 145 13.99 -8.91 10.85
N VAL A 146 12.86 -9.52 10.47
CA VAL A 146 12.35 -10.76 11.11
C VAL A 146 12.52 -12.02 10.27
N HIS A 147 12.95 -11.89 9.02
CA HIS A 147 13.13 -13.02 8.12
C HIS A 147 14.30 -12.79 7.18
N ASP A 148 15.27 -13.71 7.20
CA ASP A 148 16.28 -13.84 6.15
C ASP A 148 16.04 -15.15 5.40
N PRO A 149 15.66 -15.11 4.11
CA PRO A 149 15.39 -16.30 3.30
C PRO A 149 16.62 -17.24 3.19
N LYS A 150 17.84 -16.72 3.39
CA LYS A 150 19.08 -17.49 3.33
C LYS A 150 19.33 -18.29 4.61
N ILE A 151 18.80 -17.85 5.75
CA ILE A 151 19.06 -18.41 7.08
C ILE A 151 17.84 -19.17 7.60
N LEU A 152 16.63 -18.63 7.38
CA LEU A 152 15.39 -19.17 7.92
C LEU A 152 14.52 -19.75 6.79
N LYS A 153 14.26 -21.06 6.86
CA LYS A 153 13.28 -21.76 5.99
C LYS A 153 11.82 -21.55 6.45
N SER A 154 11.57 -20.62 7.37
CA SER A 154 10.22 -20.38 7.91
C SER A 154 9.36 -19.58 6.89
N ASP A 155 8.05 -19.78 6.95
CA ASP A 155 7.08 -18.97 6.20
C ASP A 155 7.22 -17.49 6.61
N PRO A 156 7.52 -16.55 5.69
CA PRO A 156 7.67 -15.13 5.99
C PRO A 156 6.40 -14.54 6.62
N ALA A 157 5.23 -15.03 6.23
CA ALA A 157 3.96 -14.63 6.82
C ALA A 157 3.85 -15.01 8.29
N PHE A 158 4.38 -16.17 8.70
CA PHE A 158 4.44 -16.56 10.10
C PHE A 158 5.35 -15.63 10.90
N ALA A 159 6.50 -15.26 10.37
CA ALA A 159 7.43 -14.32 11.01
C ALA A 159 6.79 -12.93 11.21
N LEU A 160 6.11 -12.40 10.17
CA LEU A 160 5.35 -11.15 10.26
C LEU A 160 4.21 -11.24 11.29
N GLY A 161 3.45 -12.35 11.28
CA GLY A 161 2.36 -12.56 12.24
C GLY A 161 2.83 -12.61 13.68
N ASN A 162 3.99 -13.21 13.95
CA ASN A 162 4.59 -13.25 15.29
C ASN A 162 5.06 -11.88 15.76
N LEU A 163 5.64 -11.07 14.87
CA LEU A 163 6.12 -9.74 15.24
C LEU A 163 4.96 -8.75 15.47
N PHE A 164 3.99 -8.72 14.57
CA PHE A 164 2.91 -7.71 14.57
C PHE A 164 1.59 -8.22 15.17
N GLY A 165 1.59 -9.44 15.72
CA GLY A 165 0.48 -10.05 16.46
C GLY A 165 -0.60 -10.70 15.58
N LYS A 166 -0.78 -10.27 14.32
CA LYS A 166 -1.71 -10.88 13.37
C LYS A 166 -1.45 -10.43 11.94
N LEU A 167 -1.77 -11.30 10.99
CA LEU A 167 -1.86 -10.93 9.58
C LEU A 167 -3.28 -10.49 9.20
N PRO A 168 -3.45 -9.75 8.08
CA PRO A 168 -4.76 -9.45 7.55
C PRO A 168 -5.60 -10.71 7.33
N ILE A 169 -6.87 -10.66 7.73
CA ILE A 169 -7.82 -11.78 7.52
C ILE A 169 -8.08 -12.06 6.03
N SER A 170 -7.80 -11.09 5.18
CA SER A 170 -7.90 -11.17 3.73
C SER A 170 -6.90 -12.14 3.08
N ARG A 171 -5.79 -12.48 3.77
CA ARG A 171 -4.71 -13.34 3.24
C ARG A 171 -5.18 -14.71 2.78
N THR A 172 -5.85 -15.44 3.66
CA THR A 172 -6.23 -16.83 3.37
C THR A 172 -7.25 -16.94 2.23
N PRO A 173 -8.31 -16.13 2.19
CA PRO A 173 -9.21 -16.08 1.02
C PRO A 173 -8.49 -15.71 -0.27
N LEU A 174 -7.61 -14.70 -0.23
CA LEU A 174 -6.84 -14.25 -1.39
C LEU A 174 -5.99 -15.39 -1.97
N LEU A 175 -5.18 -16.05 -1.16
CA LEU A 175 -4.30 -17.14 -1.61
C LEU A 175 -5.09 -18.34 -2.18
N LYS A 176 -6.24 -18.70 -1.59
CA LYS A 176 -7.14 -19.74 -2.12
C LYS A 176 -7.63 -19.36 -3.51
N THR A 177 -8.07 -18.13 -3.69
CA THR A 177 -8.60 -17.62 -4.95
C THR A 177 -7.52 -17.60 -6.04
N LEU A 178 -6.32 -17.09 -5.76
CA LEU A 178 -5.20 -17.04 -6.70
C LEU A 178 -4.74 -18.45 -7.10
N SER A 179 -4.72 -19.40 -6.16
CA SER A 179 -4.38 -20.80 -6.46
C SER A 179 -5.40 -21.48 -7.36
N SER A 180 -6.69 -21.19 -7.19
CA SER A 180 -7.77 -21.72 -8.03
C SER A 180 -7.69 -21.19 -9.45
N GLN A 181 -7.38 -19.89 -9.62
CA GLN A 181 -7.19 -19.28 -10.94
C GLN A 181 -6.03 -19.89 -11.72
N THR A 182 -4.89 -20.10 -11.07
CA THR A 182 -3.72 -20.69 -11.70
C THR A 182 -4.04 -22.10 -12.23
N LYS A 183 -4.83 -22.89 -11.47
CA LYS A 183 -5.28 -24.22 -11.90
C LYS A 183 -6.26 -24.17 -13.05
N ALA A 184 -7.19 -23.21 -13.09
CA ALA A 184 -8.16 -23.05 -14.18
C ALA A 184 -7.44 -22.71 -15.50
N ARG A 185 -6.54 -21.73 -15.49
CA ARG A 185 -5.75 -21.34 -16.65
C ARG A 185 -4.84 -22.45 -17.19
N ALA A 186 -4.28 -23.27 -16.31
CA ALA A 186 -3.47 -24.42 -16.73
C ALA A 186 -4.29 -25.48 -17.46
N LYS A 187 -5.60 -25.61 -17.14
CA LYS A 187 -6.52 -26.53 -17.84
C LYS A 187 -7.02 -26.00 -19.18
N GLU A 188 -7.12 -24.68 -19.35
CA GLU A 188 -7.54 -24.06 -20.61
C GLU A 188 -6.43 -24.07 -21.67
N ASN A 189 -5.16 -24.17 -21.26
CA ASN A 189 -3.98 -24.17 -22.12
C ASN A 189 -3.45 -25.59 -22.40
N SER A 190 -4.14 -26.64 -21.94
CA SER A 190 -3.82 -28.07 -22.16
C SER A 190 -4.85 -28.77 -23.03
#